data_baf3574012611ea2bcce76d6b3d9c9a6
#
_entry.id   baf3574012611ea2bcce76d6b3d9c9a6
#
_cell.length_a   1.000
_cell.length_b   1.000
_cell.length_c   1.000
_cell.angle_alpha   90.00
_cell.angle_beta   90.00
_cell.angle_gamma   90.00
#
_symmetry.space_group_name_H-M   'P 1'
#
loop_
_entity.id
_entity.type
_entity.pdbx_description
1 polymer ?
#
loop_
_entity_poly.entity_id
_entity_poly.type
_entity_poly.pdbx_seq_one_letter_code
_entity_poly.pdbx_strand_id
1 'polypeptide(L)'
;LVPFGNGNRKKEAVVLAVSAGEEAKLKSVEQALDEEPVLTAEQLRLAGFLRERYFCTYYDAVKAILPAGLWFRRQETFALTPEAADMPEDGSLAGQLVQFLRELGGSATDAALRQRFPDEEQLALTIKTLKAKKMLTSSLDLTRRGGVKTQKLAALAVPAEDAMDFARRKQRAAPLQKAVLELLCAVGSGSAQEICELTGASMPTLRRLEKLELITISEQPVFRQAVRIAPQTEPMRLNKEQSAAVEGLWTQAQREKPGAALLYGVTGSGKTAVYMELIARTLTAGRSAVLLVPEIALTPQLLGKLTGRFGEQVAVLHSSLQVGARFDEWRRIREGRARVVVGTRSAVFAPVENAGLFILDEEQEHTYKSENTPRYHAREVALYRGLRAGALVVFGSATPSVETMYHAKCGDLALYTLKERFNRQAMPRVELVDLKQELRQGNAGIVSAALEERLRDTVIRGDQAILFLNRRGNSRCLVCVDCGDAPSCPRCSVY
;
A
#
# COMPACT_ATOMS: atom_id res chain seq x y z
N LEU A 1 1.05 11.59 -21.91
CA LEU A 1 0.67 10.73 -23.04
C LEU A 1 1.66 10.86 -24.16
N VAL A 2 2.06 9.72 -24.71
CA VAL A 2 2.98 9.67 -25.85
C VAL A 2 2.42 8.77 -26.96
N PRO A 3 2.61 9.11 -28.23
CA PRO A 3 2.28 8.22 -29.34
C PRO A 3 3.32 7.11 -29.43
N PHE A 4 2.87 5.85 -29.48
CA PHE A 4 3.77 4.69 -29.48
C PHE A 4 3.52 3.79 -30.70
N GLY A 5 4.61 3.30 -31.30
CA GLY A 5 4.58 2.41 -32.46
C GLY A 5 4.10 3.08 -33.75
N ASN A 6 4.04 2.31 -34.84
CA ASN A 6 3.67 2.83 -36.18
C ASN A 6 2.19 3.29 -36.28
N GLY A 7 1.32 2.78 -35.40
CA GLY A 7 -0.11 3.10 -35.37
C GLY A 7 -0.50 4.30 -34.52
N ASN A 8 0.45 5.10 -34.03
CA ASN A 8 0.22 6.28 -33.17
C ASN A 8 -0.72 6.01 -31.97
N ARG A 9 -0.72 4.80 -31.44
CA ARG A 9 -1.51 4.48 -30.25
C ARG A 9 -0.97 5.27 -29.05
N LYS A 10 -1.85 6.04 -28.42
CA LYS A 10 -1.52 6.82 -27.23
C LYS A 10 -1.21 5.89 -26.06
N LYS A 11 -0.07 6.04 -25.42
CA LYS A 11 0.31 5.30 -24.22
C LYS A 11 0.70 6.25 -23.10
N GLU A 12 0.40 5.85 -21.87
CA GLU A 12 0.93 6.49 -20.69
C GLU A 12 2.40 6.12 -20.56
N ALA A 13 3.24 7.12 -20.31
CA ALA A 13 4.66 6.98 -20.12
C ALA A 13 5.13 7.84 -18.96
N VAL A 14 6.24 7.49 -18.37
CA VAL A 14 6.88 8.28 -17.30
C VAL A 14 8.15 8.90 -17.87
N VAL A 15 8.26 10.22 -17.74
CA VAL A 15 9.49 10.96 -18.11
C VAL A 15 10.55 10.70 -17.05
N LEU A 16 11.66 10.10 -17.46
CA LEU A 16 12.78 9.78 -16.57
C LEU A 16 13.88 10.85 -16.62
N ALA A 17 14.10 11.44 -17.79
CA ALA A 17 15.08 12.49 -18.00
C ALA A 17 14.67 13.38 -19.17
N VAL A 18 15.18 14.60 -19.19
CA VAL A 18 15.07 15.55 -20.30
C VAL A 18 16.47 15.93 -20.70
N SER A 19 16.78 15.86 -21.99
CA SER A 19 18.07 16.27 -22.53
C SER A 19 17.88 17.06 -23.82
N ALA A 20 18.79 17.94 -24.14
CA ALA A 20 18.84 18.56 -25.46
C ALA A 20 19.29 17.52 -26.50
N GLY A 21 18.65 17.53 -27.66
CA GLY A 21 18.95 16.59 -28.74
C GLY A 21 18.40 17.06 -30.07
N GLU A 22 18.78 16.41 -31.16
CA GLU A 22 18.28 16.71 -32.49
C GLU A 22 16.84 16.13 -32.65
N GLU A 23 15.95 16.92 -33.24
CA GLU A 23 14.53 16.58 -33.43
C GLU A 23 14.28 15.49 -34.48
N ALA A 24 15.29 15.00 -35.18
CA ALA A 24 15.16 14.07 -36.30
C ALA A 24 14.43 12.76 -35.88
N LYS A 25 13.16 12.62 -36.30
CA LYS A 25 12.30 11.42 -36.16
C LYS A 25 11.71 11.16 -34.78
N LEU A 26 11.72 12.09 -33.84
CA LEU A 26 11.05 11.96 -32.56
C LEU A 26 9.56 12.34 -32.66
N LYS A 27 8.71 11.62 -31.95
CA LYS A 27 7.31 11.97 -31.79
C LYS A 27 7.16 12.86 -30.56
N SER A 28 6.42 13.96 -30.71
CA SER A 28 6.15 14.88 -29.59
C SER A 28 5.28 14.24 -28.51
N VAL A 29 5.50 14.66 -27.27
CA VAL A 29 4.60 14.36 -26.16
C VAL A 29 3.27 15.06 -26.41
N GLU A 30 2.16 14.34 -26.40
CA GLU A 30 0.84 14.93 -26.67
C GLU A 30 0.30 15.73 -25.49
N GLN A 31 0.45 15.19 -24.29
CA GLN A 31 -0.10 15.79 -23.08
C GLN A 31 0.69 15.39 -21.85
N ALA A 32 1.02 16.35 -20.99
CA ALA A 32 1.41 16.09 -19.61
C ALA A 32 0.15 15.73 -18.80
N LEU A 33 0.22 14.63 -18.06
CA LEU A 33 -0.90 14.14 -17.25
C LEU A 33 -0.82 14.63 -15.79
N ASP A 34 0.35 15.07 -15.37
CA ASP A 34 0.64 15.58 -14.03
C ASP A 34 1.27 16.97 -14.17
N GLU A 35 0.85 17.90 -13.31
CA GLU A 35 1.41 19.25 -13.24
C GLU A 35 2.79 19.24 -12.56
N GLU A 36 2.98 18.31 -11.60
CA GLU A 36 4.22 18.15 -10.86
C GLU A 36 4.87 16.77 -11.13
N PRO A 37 6.20 16.66 -10.98
CA PRO A 37 6.88 15.38 -11.10
C PRO A 37 6.34 14.34 -10.11
N VAL A 38 5.94 13.19 -10.62
CA VAL A 38 5.37 12.09 -9.81
C VAL A 38 6.47 11.37 -9.00
N LEU A 39 7.66 11.24 -9.58
CA LEU A 39 8.82 10.61 -8.96
C LEU A 39 9.77 11.66 -8.37
N THR A 40 10.21 11.44 -7.15
CA THR A 40 11.30 12.22 -6.55
C THR A 40 12.65 11.86 -7.19
N ALA A 41 13.65 12.74 -7.02
CA ALA A 41 15.01 12.45 -7.49
C ALA A 41 15.61 11.17 -6.85
N GLU A 42 15.24 10.87 -5.60
CA GLU A 42 15.61 9.62 -4.94
C GLU A 42 14.96 8.42 -5.63
N GLN A 43 13.66 8.50 -5.92
CA GLN A 43 12.92 7.42 -6.58
C GLN A 43 13.41 7.16 -8.02
N LEU A 44 13.84 8.19 -8.74
CA LEU A 44 14.48 8.03 -10.05
C LEU A 44 15.79 7.23 -9.94
N ARG A 45 16.64 7.57 -8.97
CA ARG A 45 17.87 6.81 -8.68
C ARG A 45 17.57 5.38 -8.24
N LEU A 46 16.52 5.21 -7.44
CA LEU A 46 16.06 3.90 -7.00
C LEU A 46 15.56 3.03 -8.17
N ALA A 47 14.88 3.64 -9.16
CA ALA A 47 14.47 2.92 -10.37
C ALA A 47 15.70 2.45 -11.17
N GLY A 48 16.77 3.26 -11.26
CA GLY A 48 18.06 2.86 -11.83
C GLY A 48 18.68 1.67 -11.09
N PHE A 49 18.75 1.75 -9.76
CA PHE A 49 19.23 0.65 -8.91
C PHE A 49 18.45 -0.64 -9.14
N LEU A 50 17.12 -0.59 -9.16
CA LEU A 50 16.28 -1.77 -9.39
C LEU A 50 16.55 -2.38 -10.77
N ARG A 51 16.66 -1.54 -11.80
CA ARG A 51 16.95 -2.00 -13.16
C ARG A 51 18.28 -2.75 -13.24
N GLU A 52 19.34 -2.17 -12.68
CA GLU A 52 20.68 -2.76 -12.71
C GLU A 52 20.79 -4.02 -11.85
N ARG A 53 20.26 -3.95 -10.63
CA ARG A 53 20.39 -5.04 -9.64
C ARG A 53 19.53 -6.24 -9.94
N TYR A 54 18.32 -6.04 -10.52
CA TYR A 54 17.32 -7.08 -10.74
C TYR A 54 16.96 -7.31 -12.21
N PHE A 55 17.75 -6.74 -13.15
CA PHE A 55 17.63 -6.97 -14.58
C PHE A 55 16.20 -6.76 -15.11
N CYS A 56 15.55 -5.70 -14.70
CA CYS A 56 14.21 -5.33 -15.12
C CYS A 56 14.21 -4.09 -16.02
N THR A 57 13.08 -3.76 -16.62
CA THR A 57 12.94 -2.50 -17.36
C THR A 57 12.72 -1.33 -16.39
N TYR A 58 13.01 -0.09 -16.83
CA TYR A 58 12.62 1.10 -16.05
C TYR A 58 11.11 1.14 -15.78
N TYR A 59 10.31 0.68 -16.71
CA TYR A 59 8.85 0.61 -16.52
C TYR A 59 8.48 -0.31 -15.35
N ASP A 60 9.07 -1.50 -15.28
CA ASP A 60 8.84 -2.43 -14.18
C ASP A 60 9.28 -1.84 -12.85
N ALA A 61 10.45 -1.20 -12.82
CA ALA A 61 10.97 -0.54 -11.63
C ALA A 61 10.04 0.58 -11.15
N VAL A 62 9.62 1.48 -12.04
CA VAL A 62 8.70 2.58 -11.72
C VAL A 62 7.35 2.05 -11.28
N LYS A 63 6.83 1.00 -11.93
CA LYS A 63 5.58 0.35 -11.55
C LYS A 63 5.62 -0.27 -10.15
N ALA A 64 6.78 -0.75 -9.72
CA ALA A 64 6.96 -1.26 -8.35
C ALA A 64 7.03 -0.14 -7.31
N ILE A 65 7.62 1.01 -7.67
CA ILE A 65 7.79 2.18 -6.79
C ILE A 65 6.47 2.93 -6.60
N LEU A 66 5.71 3.13 -7.68
CA LEU A 66 4.49 3.92 -7.65
C LEU A 66 3.26 3.09 -7.28
N PRO A 67 2.34 3.62 -6.45
CA PRO A 67 1.10 2.92 -6.13
C PRO A 67 0.19 2.80 -7.36
N ALA A 68 -0.56 1.71 -7.44
CA ALA A 68 -1.48 1.44 -8.54
C ALA A 68 -2.51 2.56 -8.79
N GLY A 69 -2.82 3.36 -7.77
CA GLY A 69 -3.75 4.48 -7.85
C GLY A 69 -3.26 5.68 -8.66
N LEU A 70 -1.94 5.80 -8.87
CA LEU A 70 -1.36 6.85 -9.70
C LEU A 70 -1.56 6.63 -11.20
N TRP A 71 -1.68 5.38 -11.63
CA TRP A 71 -1.87 5.03 -13.03
C TRP A 71 -3.26 5.42 -13.51
N PHE A 72 -3.36 5.87 -14.76
CA PHE A 72 -4.62 6.25 -15.35
C PHE A 72 -5.38 5.03 -15.86
N ARG A 73 -6.69 5.07 -15.70
CA ARG A 73 -7.62 4.20 -16.40
C ARG A 73 -8.04 4.91 -17.68
N ARG A 74 -7.84 4.24 -18.79
CA ARG A 74 -8.31 4.69 -20.08
C ARG A 74 -9.75 4.22 -20.24
N GLN A 75 -10.64 5.14 -20.53
CA GLN A 75 -12.01 4.83 -20.86
C GLN A 75 -12.31 5.49 -22.21
N GLU A 76 -12.39 4.68 -23.23
CA GLU A 76 -12.82 5.16 -24.54
C GLU A 76 -14.34 5.20 -24.56
N THR A 77 -14.89 6.36 -24.87
CA THR A 77 -16.33 6.59 -25.01
C THR A 77 -16.61 6.88 -26.44
N PHE A 78 -17.55 6.15 -27.02
CA PHE A 78 -18.01 6.32 -28.40
C PHE A 78 -19.32 7.08 -28.38
N ALA A 79 -19.42 8.10 -29.23
CA ALA A 79 -20.61 8.93 -29.36
C ALA A 79 -21.06 9.00 -30.82
N LEU A 80 -22.37 8.96 -31.02
CA LEU A 80 -22.96 9.15 -32.32
C LEU A 80 -22.79 10.61 -32.75
N THR A 81 -22.53 10.80 -34.03
CA THR A 81 -22.54 12.12 -34.67
C THR A 81 -23.90 12.39 -35.28
N PRO A 82 -24.20 13.65 -35.67
CA PRO A 82 -25.45 13.96 -36.38
C PRO A 82 -25.63 13.15 -37.65
N GLU A 83 -24.55 12.78 -38.33
CA GLU A 83 -24.58 11.98 -39.58
C GLU A 83 -25.05 10.53 -39.34
N ALA A 84 -25.06 10.05 -38.11
CA ALA A 84 -25.62 8.75 -37.77
C ALA A 84 -27.14 8.75 -37.58
N ALA A 85 -27.80 9.93 -37.65
CA ALA A 85 -29.25 10.07 -37.41
C ALA A 85 -30.09 9.29 -38.43
N ASP A 86 -29.64 9.25 -39.69
CA ASP A 86 -30.37 8.65 -40.81
C ASP A 86 -29.95 7.19 -41.10
N MET A 87 -29.18 6.56 -40.21
CA MET A 87 -28.76 5.17 -40.43
C MET A 87 -29.94 4.21 -40.27
N PRO A 88 -30.27 3.36 -41.30
CA PRO A 88 -31.38 2.45 -41.23
C PRO A 88 -31.12 1.31 -40.21
N GLU A 89 -32.18 0.82 -39.61
CA GLU A 89 -32.17 -0.39 -38.75
C GLU A 89 -32.20 -1.64 -39.66
N ASP A 90 -31.06 -1.98 -40.24
CA ASP A 90 -30.94 -3.06 -41.23
C ASP A 90 -30.56 -4.44 -40.62
N GLY A 91 -30.57 -4.56 -39.29
CA GLY A 91 -30.17 -5.79 -38.59
C GLY A 91 -28.68 -6.10 -38.65
N SER A 92 -27.88 -5.32 -39.38
CA SER A 92 -26.42 -5.45 -39.37
C SER A 92 -25.83 -5.12 -37.99
N LEU A 93 -24.62 -5.59 -37.71
CA LEU A 93 -23.93 -5.26 -36.46
C LEU A 93 -23.77 -3.73 -36.32
N ALA A 94 -23.57 -3.02 -37.41
CA ALA A 94 -23.49 -1.56 -37.42
C ALA A 94 -24.83 -0.89 -37.04
N GLY A 95 -25.96 -1.38 -37.58
CA GLY A 95 -27.30 -0.92 -37.22
C GLY A 95 -27.61 -1.20 -35.75
N GLN A 96 -27.31 -2.42 -35.26
CA GLN A 96 -27.50 -2.80 -33.86
C GLN A 96 -26.64 -1.95 -32.91
N LEU A 97 -25.42 -1.62 -33.28
CA LEU A 97 -24.52 -0.79 -32.49
C LEU A 97 -25.02 0.66 -32.40
N VAL A 98 -25.48 1.22 -33.52
CA VAL A 98 -26.06 2.57 -33.54
C VAL A 98 -27.37 2.62 -32.76
N GLN A 99 -28.23 1.61 -32.84
CA GLN A 99 -29.45 1.50 -32.03
C GLN A 99 -29.13 1.44 -30.56
N PHE A 100 -28.19 0.58 -30.15
CA PHE A 100 -27.76 0.47 -28.74
C PHE A 100 -27.21 1.80 -28.19
N LEU A 101 -26.45 2.53 -29.00
CA LEU A 101 -25.97 3.86 -28.61
C LEU A 101 -27.12 4.86 -28.48
N ARG A 102 -28.12 4.82 -29.36
CA ARG A 102 -29.33 5.68 -29.26
C ARG A 102 -30.11 5.40 -27.96
N GLU A 103 -30.31 4.13 -27.61
CA GLU A 103 -30.96 3.70 -26.36
C GLU A 103 -30.24 4.24 -25.10
N LEU A 104 -28.90 4.38 -25.16
CA LEU A 104 -28.09 4.93 -24.08
C LEU A 104 -27.90 6.46 -24.13
N GLY A 105 -28.70 7.17 -24.92
CA GLY A 105 -28.63 8.63 -25.00
C GLY A 105 -27.52 9.15 -25.94
N GLY A 106 -27.11 8.35 -26.92
CA GLY A 106 -26.17 8.73 -27.98
C GLY A 106 -24.71 8.42 -27.73
N SER A 107 -24.37 7.87 -26.56
CA SER A 107 -22.97 7.52 -26.25
C SER A 107 -22.85 6.29 -25.32
N ALA A 108 -21.76 5.52 -25.47
CA ALA A 108 -21.43 4.41 -24.58
C ALA A 108 -19.92 4.23 -24.46
N THR A 109 -19.51 3.62 -23.35
CA THR A 109 -18.12 3.25 -23.11
C THR A 109 -17.73 1.98 -23.86
N ASP A 110 -16.43 1.81 -24.19
CA ASP A 110 -15.89 0.58 -24.79
C ASP A 110 -16.29 -0.66 -24.00
N ALA A 111 -16.26 -0.58 -22.67
CA ALA A 111 -16.67 -1.69 -21.81
C ALA A 111 -18.15 -2.07 -21.97
N ALA A 112 -19.05 -1.11 -22.09
CA ALA A 112 -20.48 -1.37 -22.31
C ALA A 112 -20.72 -1.99 -23.70
N LEU A 113 -19.98 -1.54 -24.72
CA LEU A 113 -20.06 -2.10 -26.06
C LEU A 113 -19.58 -3.56 -26.10
N ARG A 114 -18.43 -3.88 -25.46
CA ARG A 114 -17.91 -5.26 -25.39
C ARG A 114 -18.83 -6.19 -24.61
N GLN A 115 -19.46 -5.69 -23.55
CA GLN A 115 -20.43 -6.48 -22.80
C GLN A 115 -21.66 -6.84 -23.64
N ARG A 116 -22.12 -5.93 -24.50
CA ARG A 116 -23.29 -6.13 -25.37
C ARG A 116 -22.96 -6.91 -26.65
N PHE A 117 -21.74 -6.72 -27.17
CA PHE A 117 -21.23 -7.32 -28.39
C PHE A 117 -19.94 -8.08 -28.11
N PRO A 118 -20.02 -9.38 -27.78
CA PRO A 118 -18.86 -10.15 -27.31
C PRO A 118 -17.85 -10.52 -28.41
N ASP A 119 -18.21 -10.42 -29.69
CA ASP A 119 -17.26 -10.64 -30.79
C ASP A 119 -16.37 -9.40 -30.97
N GLU A 120 -15.18 -9.46 -30.35
CA GLU A 120 -14.24 -8.33 -30.33
C GLU A 120 -13.71 -7.94 -31.71
N GLU A 121 -13.49 -8.90 -32.62
CA GLU A 121 -12.94 -8.62 -33.95
C GLU A 121 -13.98 -7.92 -34.83
N GLN A 122 -15.20 -8.43 -34.87
CA GLN A 122 -16.28 -7.84 -35.63
C GLN A 122 -16.67 -6.47 -35.07
N LEU A 123 -16.71 -6.30 -33.74
CA LEU A 123 -16.98 -5.02 -33.10
C LEU A 123 -15.92 -3.98 -33.47
N ALA A 124 -14.62 -4.33 -33.38
CA ALA A 124 -13.54 -3.41 -33.74
C ALA A 124 -13.58 -2.97 -35.21
N LEU A 125 -13.89 -3.90 -36.12
CA LEU A 125 -14.04 -3.60 -37.55
C LEU A 125 -15.23 -2.69 -37.81
N THR A 126 -16.36 -2.94 -37.16
CA THR A 126 -17.57 -2.14 -37.24
C THR A 126 -17.35 -0.73 -36.72
N ILE A 127 -16.72 -0.57 -35.54
CA ILE A 127 -16.36 0.74 -35.00
C ILE A 127 -15.43 1.49 -35.95
N LYS A 128 -14.43 0.83 -36.52
CA LYS A 128 -13.53 1.45 -37.52
C LYS A 128 -14.28 1.94 -38.76
N THR A 129 -15.22 1.15 -39.26
CA THR A 129 -16.04 1.48 -40.43
C THR A 129 -16.94 2.69 -40.14
N LEU A 130 -17.61 2.70 -38.97
CA LEU A 130 -18.49 3.82 -38.59
C LEU A 130 -17.70 5.12 -38.34
N LYS A 131 -16.47 5.01 -37.77
CA LYS A 131 -15.57 6.17 -37.64
C LYS A 131 -15.13 6.70 -39.01
N ALA A 132 -14.81 5.82 -39.96
CA ALA A 132 -14.43 6.22 -41.32
C ALA A 132 -15.58 6.92 -42.07
N LYS A 133 -16.82 6.51 -41.80
CA LYS A 133 -18.04 7.14 -42.33
C LYS A 133 -18.46 8.40 -41.54
N LYS A 134 -17.67 8.82 -40.55
CA LYS A 134 -17.96 9.95 -39.65
C LYS A 134 -19.28 9.83 -38.87
N MET A 135 -19.84 8.65 -38.76
CA MET A 135 -21.06 8.35 -37.99
C MET A 135 -20.81 8.15 -36.50
N LEU A 136 -19.55 7.89 -36.15
CA LEU A 136 -19.11 7.62 -34.77
C LEU A 136 -17.85 8.42 -34.44
N THR A 137 -17.88 9.14 -33.33
CA THR A 137 -16.69 9.76 -32.74
C THR A 137 -16.25 8.98 -31.52
N SER A 138 -14.98 9.10 -31.14
CA SER A 138 -14.53 8.58 -29.85
C SER A 138 -13.75 9.64 -29.08
N SER A 139 -14.06 9.76 -27.83
CA SER A 139 -13.26 10.50 -26.83
C SER A 139 -12.51 9.54 -25.92
N LEU A 140 -11.32 9.92 -25.51
CA LEU A 140 -10.53 9.16 -24.56
C LEU A 140 -10.53 9.92 -23.22
N ASP A 141 -11.27 9.38 -22.27
CA ASP A 141 -11.27 9.90 -20.91
C ASP A 141 -10.19 9.20 -20.09
N LEU A 142 -9.38 10.00 -19.44
CA LEU A 142 -8.30 9.55 -18.58
C LEU A 142 -8.65 9.87 -17.13
N THR A 143 -8.97 8.83 -16.37
CA THR A 143 -9.27 8.96 -14.95
C THR A 143 -8.23 8.22 -14.13
N ARG A 144 -7.72 8.83 -13.05
CA ARG A 144 -6.82 8.14 -12.14
C ARG A 144 -7.53 6.98 -11.44
N ARG A 145 -6.90 5.82 -11.38
CA ARG A 145 -7.44 4.63 -10.70
C ARG A 145 -7.70 4.89 -9.21
N GLY A 146 -6.89 5.74 -8.58
CA GLY A 146 -6.97 6.08 -7.17
C GLY A 146 -7.83 7.28 -6.83
N GLY A 147 -8.38 8.01 -7.79
CA GLY A 147 -9.18 9.24 -7.70
C GLY A 147 -9.18 9.96 -6.34
N VAL A 148 -8.88 11.24 -6.31
CA VAL A 148 -8.96 12.03 -5.08
C VAL A 148 -10.40 12.05 -4.59
N LYS A 149 -10.65 11.57 -3.36
CA LYS A 149 -11.97 11.74 -2.76
C LYS A 149 -12.11 13.19 -2.37
N THR A 150 -13.10 13.90 -2.92
CA THR A 150 -13.46 15.25 -2.51
C THR A 150 -14.66 15.20 -1.59
N GLN A 151 -14.69 16.12 -0.64
CA GLN A 151 -15.83 16.39 0.22
C GLN A 151 -16.24 17.83 0.01
N LYS A 152 -17.54 18.07 -0.09
CA LYS A 152 -18.07 19.43 -0.14
C LYS A 152 -18.06 20.05 1.24
N LEU A 153 -17.33 21.13 1.39
CA LEU A 153 -17.27 21.94 2.60
C LEU A 153 -18.15 23.19 2.41
N ALA A 154 -19.06 23.44 3.32
CA ALA A 154 -19.82 24.68 3.35
C ALA A 154 -19.28 25.61 4.44
N ALA A 155 -19.10 26.87 4.09
CA ALA A 155 -18.63 27.92 5.01
C ALA A 155 -19.46 29.19 4.81
N LEU A 156 -19.53 30.06 5.82
CA LEU A 156 -20.17 31.37 5.67
C LEU A 156 -19.41 32.21 4.63
N ALA A 157 -20.15 32.86 3.75
CA ALA A 157 -19.63 33.83 2.79
C ALA A 157 -19.77 35.27 3.26
N VAL A 158 -20.56 35.49 4.31
CA VAL A 158 -20.86 36.77 4.93
C VAL A 158 -20.52 36.76 6.41
N PRO A 159 -20.39 37.91 7.06
CA PRO A 159 -20.24 37.98 8.52
C PRO A 159 -21.37 37.27 9.25
N ALA A 160 -21.05 36.64 10.39
CA ALA A 160 -22.02 35.89 11.17
C ALA A 160 -23.26 36.70 11.58
N GLU A 161 -23.10 38.02 11.80
CA GLU A 161 -24.20 38.92 12.11
C GLU A 161 -25.21 39.03 11.00
N ASP A 162 -24.75 39.21 9.74
CA ASP A 162 -25.60 39.31 8.55
C ASP A 162 -26.31 37.97 8.26
N ALA A 163 -25.60 36.86 8.46
CA ALA A 163 -26.18 35.52 8.32
C ALA A 163 -27.30 35.27 9.33
N MET A 164 -27.09 35.71 10.59
CA MET A 164 -28.09 35.59 11.66
C MET A 164 -29.29 36.51 11.45
N ASP A 165 -29.09 37.71 10.93
CA ASP A 165 -30.18 38.62 10.58
C ASP A 165 -31.05 38.07 9.46
N PHE A 166 -30.46 37.49 8.44
CA PHE A 166 -31.19 36.74 7.40
C PHE A 166 -31.97 35.58 8.00
N ALA A 167 -31.33 34.77 8.86
CA ALA A 167 -31.95 33.63 9.52
C ALA A 167 -33.18 34.03 10.36
N ARG A 168 -33.12 35.16 11.08
CA ARG A 168 -34.23 35.73 11.87
C ARG A 168 -35.39 36.15 10.98
N ARG A 169 -35.12 36.86 9.87
CA ARG A 169 -36.15 37.34 8.93
C ARG A 169 -36.88 36.18 8.24
N LYS A 170 -36.22 35.05 8.02
CA LYS A 170 -36.76 33.86 7.32
C LYS A 170 -37.20 32.74 8.26
N GLN A 171 -37.22 32.94 9.57
CA GLN A 171 -37.46 31.91 10.60
C GLN A 171 -38.70 31.05 10.35
N ARG A 172 -39.84 31.62 9.93
CA ARG A 172 -41.09 30.90 9.68
C ARG A 172 -41.16 30.33 8.26
N ALA A 173 -40.54 31.00 7.27
CA ALA A 173 -40.65 30.64 5.87
C ALA A 173 -39.62 29.58 5.42
N ALA A 174 -38.46 29.47 6.11
CA ALA A 174 -37.39 28.57 5.73
C ALA A 174 -36.60 28.07 6.98
N PRO A 175 -37.22 27.25 7.85
CA PRO A 175 -36.62 26.83 9.12
C PRO A 175 -35.31 26.04 8.92
N LEU A 176 -35.18 25.24 7.86
CA LEU A 176 -33.96 24.49 7.57
C LEU A 176 -32.79 25.39 7.13
N GLN A 177 -33.07 26.48 6.39
CA GLN A 177 -32.02 27.46 6.06
C GLN A 177 -31.52 28.19 7.31
N LYS A 178 -32.44 28.51 8.24
CA LYS A 178 -32.07 29.07 9.53
C LYS A 178 -31.18 28.11 10.30
N ALA A 179 -31.52 26.86 10.45
CA ALA A 179 -30.73 25.87 11.19
C ALA A 179 -29.32 25.69 10.59
N VAL A 180 -29.18 25.73 9.29
CA VAL A 180 -27.89 25.67 8.61
C VAL A 180 -27.03 26.88 8.93
N LEU A 181 -27.62 28.13 8.87
CA LEU A 181 -26.88 29.33 9.14
C LEU A 181 -26.51 29.43 10.62
N GLU A 182 -27.40 29.05 11.55
CA GLU A 182 -27.10 29.01 13.00
C GLU A 182 -25.94 28.06 13.31
N LEU A 183 -25.94 26.85 12.67
CA LEU A 183 -24.85 25.90 12.84
C LEU A 183 -23.53 26.47 12.28
N LEU A 184 -23.55 27.04 11.06
CA LEU A 184 -22.35 27.62 10.46
C LEU A 184 -21.85 28.85 11.22
N CYS A 185 -22.71 29.65 11.81
CA CYS A 185 -22.29 30.74 12.71
C CYS A 185 -21.56 30.24 13.96
N ALA A 186 -21.93 29.05 14.47
CA ALA A 186 -21.29 28.47 15.63
C ALA A 186 -19.95 27.81 15.32
N VAL A 187 -19.83 27.11 14.14
CA VAL A 187 -18.66 26.30 13.81
C VAL A 187 -17.76 26.91 12.72
N GLY A 188 -18.21 27.95 12.05
CA GLY A 188 -17.52 28.64 10.94
C GLY A 188 -17.61 27.90 9.60
N SER A 189 -17.30 26.60 9.56
CA SER A 189 -17.37 25.77 8.36
C SER A 189 -17.58 24.30 8.75
N GLY A 190 -18.13 23.50 7.85
CA GLY A 190 -18.33 22.08 8.08
C GLY A 190 -18.61 21.30 6.79
N SER A 191 -18.54 19.98 6.88
CA SER A 191 -18.92 19.11 5.78
C SER A 191 -20.39 19.31 5.41
N ALA A 192 -20.66 19.51 4.11
CA ALA A 192 -22.04 19.66 3.63
C ALA A 192 -22.94 18.48 4.01
N GLN A 193 -22.36 17.26 4.10
CA GLN A 193 -23.09 16.08 4.54
C GLN A 193 -23.42 16.14 6.03
N GLU A 194 -22.44 16.43 6.89
CA GLU A 194 -22.64 16.56 8.33
C GLU A 194 -23.62 17.69 8.69
N ILE A 195 -23.51 18.82 7.97
CA ILE A 195 -24.47 19.93 8.12
C ILE A 195 -25.87 19.49 7.78
N CYS A 196 -26.05 18.74 6.67
CA CYS A 196 -27.36 18.17 6.31
C CYS A 196 -27.87 17.18 7.37
N GLU A 197 -27.03 16.31 7.89
CA GLU A 197 -27.40 15.34 8.93
C GLU A 197 -27.78 16.03 10.25
N LEU A 198 -27.02 17.01 10.70
CA LEU A 198 -27.26 17.71 11.96
C LEU A 198 -28.47 18.66 11.92
N THR A 199 -28.73 19.27 10.75
CA THR A 199 -29.81 20.27 10.61
C THR A 199 -31.10 19.72 10.01
N GLY A 200 -31.05 18.49 9.48
CA GLY A 200 -32.14 17.93 8.68
C GLY A 200 -32.30 18.58 7.30
N ALA A 201 -31.37 19.46 6.91
CA ALA A 201 -31.38 20.10 5.61
C ALA A 201 -30.92 19.14 4.50
N SER A 202 -31.08 19.55 3.25
CA SER A 202 -30.66 18.77 2.08
C SER A 202 -29.69 19.61 1.21
N MET A 203 -28.93 18.92 0.33
CA MET A 203 -28.04 19.60 -0.61
C MET A 203 -28.70 20.72 -1.43
N PRO A 204 -29.97 20.58 -1.92
CA PRO A 204 -30.69 21.69 -2.52
C PRO A 204 -30.83 22.92 -1.62
N THR A 205 -31.02 22.72 -0.30
CA THR A 205 -31.09 23.84 0.68
C THR A 205 -29.78 24.60 0.77
N LEU A 206 -28.65 23.87 0.83
CA LEU A 206 -27.31 24.46 0.83
C LEU A 206 -27.03 25.21 -0.48
N ARG A 207 -27.34 24.62 -1.65
CA ARG A 207 -27.19 25.30 -2.94
C ARG A 207 -28.04 26.57 -3.06
N ARG A 208 -29.21 26.59 -2.40
CA ARG A 208 -30.04 27.81 -2.36
C ARG A 208 -29.41 28.90 -1.50
N LEU A 209 -28.80 28.55 -0.39
CA LEU A 209 -28.04 29.51 0.43
C LEU A 209 -26.78 30.01 -0.29
N GLU A 210 -26.12 29.15 -1.06
CA GLU A 210 -24.99 29.50 -1.91
C GLU A 210 -25.41 30.50 -3.02
N LYS A 211 -26.55 30.27 -3.70
CA LYS A 211 -27.11 31.22 -4.68
C LYS A 211 -27.52 32.57 -4.09
N LEU A 212 -27.77 32.61 -2.79
CA LEU A 212 -28.04 33.84 -2.03
C LEU A 212 -26.76 34.48 -1.50
N GLU A 213 -25.60 33.94 -1.87
CA GLU A 213 -24.27 34.41 -1.45
C GLU A 213 -24.05 34.42 0.06
N LEU A 214 -24.85 33.64 0.82
CA LEU A 214 -24.75 33.56 2.29
C LEU A 214 -23.71 32.51 2.71
N ILE A 215 -23.50 31.49 1.90
CA ILE A 215 -22.50 30.47 2.13
C ILE A 215 -21.72 30.22 0.83
N THR A 216 -20.51 29.66 0.98
CA THR A 216 -19.71 29.10 -0.13
C THR A 216 -19.63 27.60 0.02
N ILE A 217 -19.74 26.87 -1.10
CA ILE A 217 -19.53 25.43 -1.13
C ILE A 217 -18.26 25.18 -1.96
N SER A 218 -17.20 24.73 -1.29
CA SER A 218 -15.93 24.37 -1.90
C SER A 218 -15.72 22.84 -1.87
N GLU A 219 -15.06 22.30 -2.88
CA GLU A 219 -14.63 20.91 -2.86
C GLU A 219 -13.22 20.81 -2.29
N GLN A 220 -13.09 20.10 -1.18
CA GLN A 220 -11.79 19.86 -0.57
C GLN A 220 -11.41 18.38 -0.66
N PRO A 221 -10.15 18.07 -0.99
CA PRO A 221 -9.68 16.71 -0.98
C PRO A 221 -9.69 16.15 0.44
N VAL A 222 -10.27 14.96 0.61
CA VAL A 222 -10.32 14.25 1.89
C VAL A 222 -9.60 12.92 1.72
N PHE A 223 -8.74 12.61 2.69
CA PHE A 223 -8.05 11.33 2.71
C PHE A 223 -8.97 10.23 3.27
N ARG A 224 -9.04 9.10 2.55
CA ARG A 224 -9.67 7.90 3.08
C ARG A 224 -8.79 7.37 4.21
N GLN A 225 -9.37 7.17 5.38
CA GLN A 225 -8.64 6.49 6.46
C GLN A 225 -8.41 5.03 6.05
N ALA A 226 -7.15 4.65 5.94
CA ALA A 226 -6.77 3.30 5.53
C ALA A 226 -7.20 2.25 6.56
N VAL A 227 -7.11 2.60 7.85
CA VAL A 227 -7.47 1.71 8.96
C VAL A 227 -8.03 2.55 10.12
N ARG A 228 -9.25 2.22 10.57
CA ARG A 228 -9.81 2.77 11.81
C ARG A 228 -9.50 1.81 12.94
N ILE A 229 -8.43 2.05 13.66
CA ILE A 229 -8.05 1.26 14.84
C ILE A 229 -8.08 2.20 16.04
N ALA A 230 -8.70 1.75 17.13
CA ALA A 230 -8.68 2.49 18.38
C ALA A 230 -7.22 2.60 18.87
N PRO A 231 -6.73 3.81 19.19
CA PRO A 231 -5.37 4.00 19.69
C PRO A 231 -5.20 3.31 21.04
N GLN A 232 -4.10 2.58 21.19
CA GLN A 232 -3.71 1.96 22.46
C GLN A 232 -2.61 2.79 23.10
N THR A 233 -2.91 3.44 24.21
CA THR A 233 -1.99 4.35 24.93
C THR A 233 -1.46 3.72 26.22
N GLU A 234 -0.90 2.54 26.15
CA GLU A 234 -0.21 1.97 27.32
C GLU A 234 1.16 2.64 27.50
N PRO A 235 1.53 3.02 28.74
CA PRO A 235 2.86 3.56 29.02
C PRO A 235 3.91 2.48 28.79
N MET A 236 4.79 2.69 27.81
CA MET A 236 5.84 1.75 27.46
C MET A 236 7.07 2.01 28.32
N ARG A 237 7.40 1.05 29.19
CA ARG A 237 8.64 1.08 29.99
C ARG A 237 9.65 0.13 29.39
N LEU A 238 10.82 0.65 29.05
CA LEU A 238 11.95 -0.16 28.57
C LEU A 238 12.66 -0.81 29.76
N ASN A 239 13.07 -2.06 29.60
CA ASN A 239 14.00 -2.70 30.54
C ASN A 239 15.45 -2.23 30.25
N LYS A 240 16.42 -2.71 31.08
CA LYS A 240 17.82 -2.31 30.94
C LYS A 240 18.43 -2.71 29.60
N GLU A 241 18.15 -3.92 29.10
CA GLU A 241 18.67 -4.40 27.81
C GLU A 241 18.09 -3.60 26.65
N GLN A 242 16.77 -3.33 26.67
CA GLN A 242 16.08 -2.53 25.65
C GLN A 242 16.61 -1.09 25.64
N SER A 243 16.79 -0.48 26.83
CA SER A 243 17.34 0.88 26.93
C SER A 243 18.77 0.94 26.37
N ALA A 244 19.62 -0.03 26.71
CA ALA A 244 20.99 -0.11 26.19
C ALA A 244 20.99 -0.30 24.65
N ALA A 245 20.11 -1.14 24.11
CA ALA A 245 19.97 -1.33 22.68
C ALA A 245 19.50 -0.03 21.97
N VAL A 246 18.53 0.67 22.54
CA VAL A 246 18.06 1.97 22.02
C VAL A 246 19.20 2.99 21.99
N GLU A 247 19.95 3.14 23.09
CA GLU A 247 21.06 4.10 23.15
C GLU A 247 22.16 3.77 22.15
N GLY A 248 22.53 2.50 22.04
CA GLY A 248 23.54 2.05 21.07
C GLY A 248 23.09 2.30 19.62
N LEU A 249 21.87 1.90 19.26
CA LEU A 249 21.30 2.10 17.94
C LEU A 249 21.12 3.59 17.64
N TRP A 250 20.70 4.39 18.61
CA TRP A 250 20.56 5.84 18.43
C TRP A 250 21.90 6.53 18.23
N THR A 251 22.91 6.17 19.00
CA THR A 251 24.28 6.65 18.81
C THR A 251 24.82 6.30 17.43
N GLN A 252 24.53 5.09 16.95
CA GLN A 252 24.87 4.68 15.59
C GLN A 252 24.11 5.50 14.54
N ALA A 253 22.80 5.79 14.74
CA ALA A 253 21.98 6.57 13.84
C ALA A 253 22.48 8.01 13.64
N GLN A 254 23.21 8.55 14.62
CA GLN A 254 23.77 9.91 14.56
C GLN A 254 25.12 10.01 13.84
N ARG A 255 25.70 8.89 13.42
CA ARG A 255 26.94 8.89 12.65
C ARG A 255 26.71 9.44 11.23
N GLU A 256 27.73 9.97 10.62
CA GLU A 256 27.69 10.40 9.21
C GLU A 256 27.24 9.26 8.28
N LYS A 257 27.69 8.03 8.56
CA LYS A 257 27.30 6.81 7.86
C LYS A 257 26.76 5.80 8.88
N PRO A 258 25.48 5.84 9.21
CA PRO A 258 24.91 4.98 10.24
C PRO A 258 25.01 3.49 9.91
N GLY A 259 24.92 3.13 8.60
CA GLY A 259 25.00 1.75 8.16
C GLY A 259 23.80 0.91 8.59
N ALA A 260 24.06 -0.37 8.91
CA ALA A 260 23.02 -1.28 9.34
C ALA A 260 23.36 -1.96 10.67
N ALA A 261 22.33 -2.47 11.35
CA ALA A 261 22.44 -3.18 12.62
C ALA A 261 21.47 -4.36 12.68
N LEU A 262 21.86 -5.41 13.41
CA LEU A 262 20.98 -6.52 13.79
C LEU A 262 20.53 -6.36 15.25
N LEU A 263 19.22 -6.24 15.45
CA LEU A 263 18.60 -6.37 16.78
C LEU A 263 18.13 -7.82 16.95
N TYR A 264 18.99 -8.63 17.52
CA TYR A 264 18.72 -10.03 17.83
C TYR A 264 18.03 -10.15 19.18
N GLY A 265 16.83 -10.70 19.22
CA GLY A 265 16.10 -10.82 20.46
C GLY A 265 15.11 -11.96 20.44
N VAL A 266 15.09 -12.78 21.50
CA VAL A 266 14.15 -13.89 21.62
C VAL A 266 12.70 -13.45 21.47
N THR A 267 11.83 -14.36 21.10
CA THR A 267 10.39 -14.07 20.98
C THR A 267 9.85 -13.54 22.31
N GLY A 268 9.17 -12.39 22.29
CA GLY A 268 8.68 -11.73 23.51
C GLY A 268 9.74 -10.90 24.26
N SER A 269 10.94 -10.66 23.68
CA SER A 269 11.95 -9.77 24.27
C SER A 269 11.60 -8.29 24.18
N GLY A 270 10.52 -7.94 23.44
CA GLY A 270 10.06 -6.57 23.30
C GLY A 270 10.81 -5.75 22.24
N LYS A 271 11.28 -6.38 21.15
CA LYS A 271 11.87 -5.68 20.00
C LYS A 271 11.01 -4.49 19.54
N THR A 272 9.69 -4.68 19.51
CA THR A 272 8.74 -3.61 19.13
C THR A 272 8.87 -2.37 20.00
N ALA A 273 9.16 -2.51 21.30
CA ALA A 273 9.38 -1.38 22.20
C ALA A 273 10.63 -0.58 21.82
N VAL A 274 11.69 -1.27 21.41
CA VAL A 274 12.92 -0.63 20.89
C VAL A 274 12.60 0.13 19.60
N TYR A 275 11.84 -0.48 18.68
CA TYR A 275 11.44 0.19 17.43
C TYR A 275 10.63 1.47 17.69
N MET A 276 9.64 1.39 18.57
CA MET A 276 8.80 2.53 18.92
C MET A 276 9.61 3.70 19.48
N GLU A 277 10.63 3.42 20.29
CA GLU A 277 11.50 4.44 20.87
C GLU A 277 12.43 5.04 19.80
N LEU A 278 13.03 4.23 18.95
CA LEU A 278 13.85 4.70 17.83
C LEU A 278 13.05 5.56 16.85
N ILE A 279 11.81 5.16 16.53
CA ILE A 279 10.91 5.95 15.70
C ILE A 279 10.64 7.31 16.35
N ALA A 280 10.32 7.34 17.66
CA ALA A 280 10.07 8.59 18.38
C ALA A 280 11.27 9.55 18.33
N ARG A 281 12.48 9.06 18.57
CA ARG A 281 13.72 9.83 18.49
C ARG A 281 13.99 10.34 17.06
N THR A 282 13.73 9.49 16.06
CA THR A 282 13.87 9.85 14.64
C THR A 282 12.92 10.99 14.26
N LEU A 283 11.67 10.94 14.72
CA LEU A 283 10.69 12.01 14.50
C LEU A 283 11.10 13.31 15.20
N THR A 284 11.58 13.21 16.44
CA THR A 284 12.08 14.38 17.21
C THR A 284 13.27 15.04 16.51
N ALA A 285 14.12 14.24 15.85
CA ALA A 285 15.22 14.73 15.01
C ALA A 285 14.76 15.31 13.65
N GLY A 286 13.45 15.45 13.42
CA GLY A 286 12.88 15.99 12.18
C GLY A 286 12.96 15.04 10.97
N ARG A 287 13.26 13.74 11.22
CA ARG A 287 13.42 12.73 10.16
C ARG A 287 12.25 11.74 10.13
N SER A 288 12.10 11.03 9.04
CA SER A 288 11.03 10.05 8.82
C SER A 288 11.50 8.61 9.08
N ALA A 289 10.58 7.73 9.46
CA ALA A 289 10.85 6.32 9.73
C ALA A 289 9.97 5.40 8.90
N VAL A 290 10.53 4.28 8.45
CA VAL A 290 9.83 3.21 7.73
C VAL A 290 10.00 1.91 8.49
N LEU A 291 8.87 1.32 8.93
CA LEU A 291 8.80 0.03 9.59
C LEU A 291 8.18 -1.00 8.64
N LEU A 292 8.96 -1.96 8.23
CA LEU A 292 8.51 -3.09 7.45
C LEU A 292 8.21 -4.27 8.36
N VAL A 293 7.05 -4.89 8.16
CA VAL A 293 6.64 -6.09 8.89
C VAL A 293 6.09 -7.12 7.91
N PRO A 294 6.19 -8.42 8.18
CA PRO A 294 5.48 -9.45 7.43
C PRO A 294 3.97 -9.22 7.45
N GLU A 295 3.24 -9.68 6.43
CA GLU A 295 1.78 -9.50 6.37
C GLU A 295 1.07 -10.04 7.61
N ILE A 296 1.52 -11.18 8.13
CA ILE A 296 0.98 -11.81 9.34
C ILE A 296 1.25 -11.01 10.63
N ALA A 297 2.29 -10.19 10.64
CA ALA A 297 2.67 -9.36 11.79
C ALA A 297 2.02 -7.97 11.77
N LEU A 298 1.40 -7.58 10.65
CA LEU A 298 0.67 -6.32 10.51
C LEU A 298 -0.70 -6.43 11.21
N THR A 299 -0.69 -6.63 12.50
CA THR A 299 -1.89 -6.85 13.32
C THR A 299 -2.55 -5.54 13.76
N PRO A 300 -3.87 -5.58 14.08
CA PRO A 300 -4.54 -4.42 14.69
C PRO A 300 -3.86 -3.94 15.98
N GLN A 301 -3.26 -4.84 16.75
CA GLN A 301 -2.54 -4.49 17.98
C GLN A 301 -1.29 -3.67 17.71
N LEU A 302 -0.47 -4.06 16.72
CA LEU A 302 0.72 -3.28 16.33
C LEU A 302 0.31 -1.90 15.82
N LEU A 303 -0.70 -1.85 14.94
CA LEU A 303 -1.22 -0.60 14.40
C LEU A 303 -1.81 0.27 15.49
N GLY A 304 -2.58 -0.29 16.44
CA GLY A 304 -3.12 0.42 17.58
C GLY A 304 -2.06 1.05 18.48
N LYS A 305 -0.94 0.35 18.73
CA LYS A 305 0.22 0.89 19.47
C LYS A 305 0.90 2.03 18.70
N LEU A 306 1.11 1.88 17.40
CA LEU A 306 1.72 2.92 16.57
C LEU A 306 0.83 4.16 16.48
N THR A 307 -0.46 4.00 16.19
CA THR A 307 -1.40 5.12 16.11
C THR A 307 -1.66 5.76 17.47
N GLY A 308 -1.65 4.98 18.56
CA GLY A 308 -1.75 5.51 19.93
C GLY A 308 -0.58 6.39 20.31
N ARG A 309 0.63 6.11 19.84
CA ARG A 309 1.84 6.88 20.15
C ARG A 309 2.10 8.04 19.18
N PHE A 310 1.86 7.84 17.89
CA PHE A 310 2.26 8.76 16.84
C PHE A 310 1.07 9.45 16.12
N GLY A 311 -0.16 9.05 16.44
CA GLY A 311 -1.37 9.66 15.91
C GLY A 311 -1.45 9.65 14.39
N GLU A 312 -1.80 10.80 13.84
CA GLU A 312 -1.96 10.98 12.40
C GLU A 312 -0.64 10.97 11.60
N GLN A 313 0.50 10.96 12.26
CA GLN A 313 1.78 10.83 11.58
C GLN A 313 2.04 9.42 11.05
N VAL A 314 1.18 8.44 11.37
CA VAL A 314 1.29 7.07 10.89
C VAL A 314 0.55 6.91 9.57
N ALA A 315 1.24 6.37 8.57
CA ALA A 315 0.65 5.88 7.32
C ALA A 315 0.82 4.37 7.20
N VAL A 316 -0.21 3.69 6.68
CA VAL A 316 -0.22 2.23 6.56
C VAL A 316 -0.21 1.83 5.09
N LEU A 317 0.75 1.00 4.66
CA LEU A 317 0.89 0.54 3.28
C LEU A 317 0.97 -1.00 3.21
N HIS A 318 -0.09 -1.65 2.71
CA HIS A 318 -0.10 -3.11 2.47
C HIS A 318 -0.93 -3.49 1.24
N SER A 319 -0.80 -4.74 0.79
CA SER A 319 -1.41 -5.26 -0.44
C SER A 319 -2.94 -5.26 -0.41
N SER A 320 -3.54 -5.50 0.76
CA SER A 320 -5.00 -5.60 0.93
C SER A 320 -5.73 -4.26 0.98
N LEU A 321 -5.01 -3.12 0.99
CA LEU A 321 -5.65 -1.81 0.91
C LEU A 321 -6.29 -1.59 -0.45
N GLN A 322 -7.50 -1.03 -0.45
CA GLN A 322 -8.13 -0.55 -1.68
C GLN A 322 -7.24 0.47 -2.40
N VAL A 323 -7.29 0.46 -3.73
CA VAL A 323 -6.43 1.31 -4.58
C VAL A 323 -6.49 2.79 -4.18
N GLY A 324 -7.70 3.30 -3.90
CA GLY A 324 -7.89 4.70 -3.47
C GLY A 324 -7.29 5.01 -2.10
N ALA A 325 -7.46 4.10 -1.12
CA ALA A 325 -6.88 4.29 0.21
C ALA A 325 -5.34 4.23 0.17
N ARG A 326 -4.76 3.31 -0.61
CA ARG A 326 -3.31 3.24 -0.81
C ARG A 326 -2.76 4.51 -1.48
N PHE A 327 -3.51 5.07 -2.43
CA PHE A 327 -3.14 6.33 -3.07
C PHE A 327 -3.20 7.50 -2.08
N ASP A 328 -4.22 7.57 -1.23
CA ASP A 328 -4.36 8.61 -0.22
C ASP A 328 -3.23 8.53 0.84
N GLU A 329 -2.88 7.32 1.31
CA GLU A 329 -1.74 7.12 2.22
C GLU A 329 -0.42 7.53 1.56
N TRP A 330 -0.20 7.16 0.30
CA TRP A 330 0.98 7.58 -0.45
C TRP A 330 1.08 9.11 -0.57
N ARG A 331 -0.05 9.80 -0.81
CA ARG A 331 -0.10 11.26 -0.83
C ARG A 331 0.22 11.87 0.53
N ARG A 332 -0.37 11.35 1.61
CA ARG A 332 -0.07 11.81 2.98
C ARG A 332 1.42 11.72 3.31
N ILE A 333 2.07 10.64 2.89
CA ILE A 333 3.51 10.48 3.06
C ILE A 333 4.27 11.51 2.22
N ARG A 334 3.92 11.67 0.96
CA ARG A 334 4.58 12.61 0.04
C ARG A 334 4.43 14.07 0.45
N GLU A 335 3.27 14.43 1.01
CA GLU A 335 2.98 15.77 1.54
C GLU A 335 3.61 16.00 2.93
N GLY A 336 4.36 15.04 3.48
CA GLY A 336 4.99 15.15 4.80
C GLY A 336 4.02 15.09 5.98
N ARG A 337 2.73 14.82 5.75
CA ARG A 337 1.71 14.69 6.81
C ARG A 337 1.89 13.42 7.63
N ALA A 338 2.42 12.37 7.01
CA ALA A 338 2.75 11.13 7.68
C ALA A 338 4.25 10.86 7.53
N ARG A 339 4.96 10.84 8.67
CA ARG A 339 6.41 10.61 8.73
C ARG A 339 6.80 9.25 9.29
N VAL A 340 5.82 8.48 9.77
CA VAL A 340 5.99 7.08 10.17
C VAL A 340 5.22 6.22 9.18
N VAL A 341 5.93 5.44 8.39
CA VAL A 341 5.32 4.50 7.47
C VAL A 341 5.43 3.10 8.04
N VAL A 342 4.31 2.41 8.20
CA VAL A 342 4.29 0.99 8.54
C VAL A 342 3.65 0.21 7.41
N GLY A 343 4.23 -0.91 7.07
CA GLY A 343 3.65 -1.72 6.00
C GLY A 343 4.43 -2.98 5.67
N THR A 344 3.93 -3.67 4.65
CA THR A 344 4.57 -4.88 4.16
C THR A 344 5.70 -4.55 3.19
N ARG A 345 6.26 -5.53 2.54
CA ARG A 345 7.39 -5.42 1.59
C ARG A 345 7.37 -4.16 0.72
N SER A 346 6.23 -3.82 0.12
CA SER A 346 6.12 -2.68 -0.79
C SER A 346 6.26 -1.30 -0.12
N ALA A 347 6.10 -1.22 1.19
CA ALA A 347 6.27 0.02 1.94
C ALA A 347 7.72 0.53 1.91
N VAL A 348 8.69 -0.32 1.52
CA VAL A 348 10.07 0.09 1.29
C VAL A 348 10.21 1.16 0.19
N PHE A 349 9.20 1.33 -0.67
CA PHE A 349 9.15 2.35 -1.73
C PHE A 349 8.41 3.64 -1.33
N ALA A 350 7.94 3.73 -0.10
CA ALA A 350 7.21 4.92 0.38
C ALA A 350 8.00 6.21 0.09
N PRO A 351 7.36 7.27 -0.41
CA PRO A 351 8.02 8.52 -0.77
C PRO A 351 8.29 9.40 0.45
N VAL A 352 8.94 8.83 1.47
CA VAL A 352 9.31 9.57 2.68
C VAL A 352 10.41 10.58 2.37
N GLU A 353 10.21 11.81 2.79
CA GLU A 353 11.26 12.81 2.79
C GLU A 353 12.15 12.64 4.02
N ASN A 354 13.43 12.96 3.88
CA ASN A 354 14.42 12.95 4.95
C ASN A 354 14.37 11.65 5.79
N ALA A 355 14.44 10.49 5.13
CA ALA A 355 14.43 9.20 5.81
C ALA A 355 15.60 9.08 6.80
N GLY A 356 15.32 8.76 8.07
CA GLY A 356 16.29 8.61 9.15
C GLY A 356 16.45 7.18 9.65
N LEU A 357 15.41 6.36 9.41
CA LEU A 357 15.34 5.03 9.98
C LEU A 357 14.54 4.10 9.07
N PHE A 358 15.13 2.94 8.78
CA PHE A 358 14.43 1.80 8.20
C PHE A 358 14.50 0.64 9.18
N ILE A 359 13.37 0.02 9.49
CA ILE A 359 13.31 -1.17 10.34
C ILE A 359 12.66 -2.29 9.54
N LEU A 360 13.26 -3.47 9.54
CA LEU A 360 12.69 -4.70 9.01
C LEU A 360 12.51 -5.67 10.17
N ASP A 361 11.28 -5.86 10.61
CA ASP A 361 10.97 -6.86 11.64
C ASP A 361 10.83 -8.25 11.00
N GLU A 362 11.25 -9.29 11.73
CA GLU A 362 11.34 -10.67 11.24
C GLU A 362 12.05 -10.73 9.86
N GLU A 363 13.30 -10.19 9.80
CA GLU A 363 14.06 -9.96 8.56
C GLU A 363 14.28 -11.22 7.72
N GLN A 364 14.23 -12.41 8.33
CA GLN A 364 14.39 -13.71 7.69
C GLN A 364 13.17 -14.13 6.85
N GLU A 365 12.04 -13.42 6.96
CA GLU A 365 10.82 -13.80 6.28
C GLU A 365 10.93 -13.74 4.74
N HIS A 366 10.54 -14.83 4.09
CA HIS A 366 10.61 -14.96 2.64
C HIS A 366 9.73 -13.95 1.89
N THR A 367 8.68 -13.44 2.55
CA THR A 367 7.75 -12.47 1.97
C THR A 367 8.40 -11.14 1.61
N TYR A 368 9.60 -10.85 2.14
CA TYR A 368 10.41 -9.70 1.75
C TYR A 368 11.03 -9.80 0.34
N LYS A 369 11.08 -11.00 -0.23
CA LYS A 369 11.44 -11.22 -1.63
C LYS A 369 10.20 -11.10 -2.53
N SER A 370 10.29 -10.31 -3.61
CA SER A 370 9.22 -10.22 -4.61
C SER A 370 9.24 -11.42 -5.54
N GLU A 371 8.10 -12.03 -5.77
CA GLU A 371 7.92 -13.10 -6.76
C GLU A 371 7.74 -12.54 -8.17
N ASN A 372 7.20 -11.32 -8.27
CA ASN A 372 6.96 -10.62 -9.53
C ASN A 372 8.13 -9.71 -9.90
N THR A 373 8.27 -9.43 -11.19
CA THR A 373 9.26 -8.47 -11.71
C THR A 373 8.92 -7.03 -11.30
N PRO A 374 9.94 -6.31 -10.77
CA PRO A 374 11.28 -6.74 -10.38
C PRO A 374 11.27 -7.66 -9.16
N ARG A 375 12.06 -8.72 -9.20
CA ARG A 375 12.18 -9.68 -8.09
C ARG A 375 13.10 -9.14 -6.99
N TYR A 376 12.79 -7.93 -6.51
CA TYR A 376 13.59 -7.26 -5.48
C TYR A 376 13.43 -7.92 -4.10
N HIS A 377 14.45 -7.71 -3.26
CA HIS A 377 14.39 -8.00 -1.83
C HIS A 377 14.31 -6.69 -1.05
N ALA A 378 13.32 -6.55 -0.17
CA ALA A 378 13.12 -5.31 0.59
C ALA A 378 14.34 -4.92 1.44
N ARG A 379 15.09 -5.90 1.97
CA ARG A 379 16.36 -5.68 2.70
C ARG A 379 17.38 -4.92 1.85
N GLU A 380 17.62 -5.35 0.60
CA GLU A 380 18.58 -4.69 -0.28
C GLU A 380 18.13 -3.28 -0.66
N VAL A 381 16.83 -3.09 -0.89
CA VAL A 381 16.25 -1.77 -1.16
C VAL A 381 16.40 -0.86 0.05
N ALA A 382 16.11 -1.35 1.26
CA ALA A 382 16.26 -0.58 2.50
C ALA A 382 17.73 -0.18 2.74
N LEU A 383 18.68 -1.10 2.51
CA LEU A 383 20.12 -0.81 2.60
C LEU A 383 20.55 0.26 1.59
N TYR A 384 20.12 0.14 0.33
CA TYR A 384 20.41 1.14 -0.70
C TYR A 384 19.85 2.51 -0.32
N ARG A 385 18.60 2.58 0.10
CA ARG A 385 17.95 3.83 0.53
C ARG A 385 18.60 4.39 1.78
N GLY A 386 18.86 3.53 2.78
CA GLY A 386 19.54 3.91 4.02
C GLY A 386 20.90 4.54 3.78
N LEU A 387 21.72 3.91 2.94
CA LEU A 387 23.03 4.44 2.57
C LEU A 387 22.94 5.82 1.90
N ARG A 388 21.99 6.00 0.99
CA ARG A 388 21.80 7.26 0.26
C ARG A 388 21.24 8.39 1.11
N ALA A 389 20.36 8.06 2.06
CA ALA A 389 19.72 9.03 2.95
C ALA A 389 20.53 9.31 4.22
N GLY A 390 21.64 8.62 4.47
CA GLY A 390 22.31 8.65 5.78
C GLY A 390 21.36 8.19 6.88
N ALA A 391 20.61 7.10 6.65
CA ALA A 391 19.65 6.54 7.57
C ALA A 391 20.17 5.22 8.16
N LEU A 392 19.83 4.96 9.42
CA LEU A 392 20.09 3.67 10.05
C LEU A 392 19.13 2.62 9.51
N VAL A 393 19.64 1.42 9.19
CA VAL A 393 18.83 0.25 8.83
C VAL A 393 18.91 -0.77 9.96
N VAL A 394 17.78 -1.12 10.57
CA VAL A 394 17.70 -2.09 11.67
C VAL A 394 17.00 -3.35 11.18
N PHE A 395 17.70 -4.47 11.25
CA PHE A 395 17.13 -5.79 11.06
C PHE A 395 16.74 -6.37 12.41
N GLY A 396 15.48 -6.71 12.61
CA GLY A 396 14.98 -7.31 13.82
C GLY A 396 14.59 -8.75 13.62
N SER A 397 15.07 -9.65 14.46
CA SER A 397 14.70 -11.06 14.39
C SER A 397 14.96 -11.80 15.70
N ALA A 398 14.17 -12.85 15.94
CA ALA A 398 14.46 -13.88 16.93
C ALA A 398 15.27 -15.03 16.31
N THR A 399 15.16 -15.21 15.01
CA THR A 399 15.79 -16.28 14.22
C THR A 399 16.37 -15.68 12.94
N PRO A 400 17.40 -14.81 13.04
CA PRO A 400 17.94 -14.11 11.89
C PRO A 400 18.44 -15.09 10.81
N SER A 401 18.41 -14.62 9.56
CA SER A 401 18.98 -15.38 8.46
C SER A 401 20.47 -15.65 8.71
N VAL A 402 20.98 -16.76 8.16
CA VAL A 402 22.38 -17.16 8.34
C VAL A 402 23.31 -16.06 7.85
N GLU A 403 22.96 -15.43 6.72
CA GLU A 403 23.73 -14.33 6.12
C GLU A 403 23.79 -13.11 7.03
N THR A 404 22.64 -12.69 7.57
CA THR A 404 22.57 -11.51 8.46
C THR A 404 23.35 -11.77 9.76
N MET A 405 23.21 -12.96 10.35
CA MET A 405 23.97 -13.33 11.55
C MET A 405 25.47 -13.44 11.25
N TYR A 406 25.86 -13.96 10.09
CA TYR A 406 27.26 -14.02 9.67
C TYR A 406 27.87 -12.62 9.58
N HIS A 407 27.23 -11.71 8.86
CA HIS A 407 27.68 -10.32 8.76
C HIS A 407 27.75 -9.61 10.12
N ALA A 408 26.80 -9.90 11.01
CA ALA A 408 26.84 -9.37 12.38
C ALA A 408 28.04 -9.91 13.19
N LYS A 409 28.37 -11.20 13.04
CA LYS A 409 29.54 -11.81 13.70
C LYS A 409 30.88 -11.34 13.10
N CYS A 410 30.91 -11.05 11.80
CA CYS A 410 32.12 -10.50 11.15
C CYS A 410 32.33 -9.01 11.45
N GLY A 411 31.35 -8.31 12.05
CA GLY A 411 31.45 -6.89 12.37
C GLY A 411 30.98 -5.96 11.23
N ASP A 412 30.48 -6.51 10.13
CA ASP A 412 29.89 -5.73 9.02
C ASP A 412 28.58 -5.08 9.44
N LEU A 413 27.84 -5.70 10.38
CA LEU A 413 26.65 -5.20 11.02
C LEU A 413 26.87 -5.06 12.52
N ALA A 414 26.42 -3.97 13.12
CA ALA A 414 26.42 -3.86 14.57
C ALA A 414 25.39 -4.84 15.15
N LEU A 415 25.77 -5.58 16.21
CA LEU A 415 24.91 -6.57 16.87
C LEU A 415 24.43 -6.05 18.22
N TYR A 416 23.11 -5.94 18.37
CA TYR A 416 22.44 -5.63 19.64
C TYR A 416 21.58 -6.84 20.05
N THR A 417 21.73 -7.30 21.29
CA THR A 417 21.08 -8.54 21.73
C THR A 417 20.16 -8.29 22.92
N LEU A 418 18.93 -8.81 22.82
CA LEU A 418 17.94 -8.86 23.89
C LEU A 418 17.78 -10.33 24.32
N LYS A 419 18.37 -10.72 25.44
CA LYS A 419 18.43 -12.11 25.89
C LYS A 419 17.19 -12.55 26.66
N GLU A 420 16.58 -11.62 27.40
CA GLU A 420 15.47 -11.91 28.28
C GLU A 420 14.11 -11.61 27.65
N ARG A 421 13.11 -12.42 27.98
CA ARG A 421 11.71 -12.07 27.69
C ARG A 421 11.28 -10.89 28.56
N PHE A 422 10.46 -10.00 28.02
CA PHE A 422 9.94 -8.83 28.74
C PHE A 422 9.23 -9.22 30.05
N ASN A 423 8.48 -10.31 30.05
CA ASN A 423 7.74 -10.83 31.20
C ASN A 423 8.60 -11.77 32.09
N ARG A 424 9.89 -11.92 31.81
CA ARG A 424 10.85 -12.81 32.52
C ARG A 424 10.40 -14.27 32.61
N GLN A 425 9.44 -14.70 31.77
CA GLN A 425 9.06 -16.12 31.73
C GLN A 425 10.21 -16.97 31.17
N ALA A 426 10.42 -18.13 31.75
CA ALA A 426 11.40 -19.10 31.29
C ALA A 426 11.09 -19.53 29.85
N MET A 427 12.11 -19.84 29.08
CA MET A 427 11.95 -20.46 27.76
C MET A 427 11.33 -21.86 27.94
N PRO A 428 10.50 -22.30 26.97
CA PRO A 428 9.93 -23.64 27.00
C PRO A 428 11.04 -24.69 26.97
N ARG A 429 10.81 -25.80 27.64
CA ARG A 429 11.70 -26.95 27.56
C ARG A 429 11.58 -27.56 26.15
N VAL A 430 12.70 -27.75 25.49
CA VAL A 430 12.78 -28.38 24.17
C VAL A 430 13.28 -29.81 24.34
N GLU A 431 12.56 -30.74 23.74
CA GLU A 431 12.92 -32.17 23.71
C GLU A 431 13.10 -32.56 22.24
N LEU A 432 14.28 -33.10 21.91
CA LEU A 432 14.61 -33.56 20.56
C LEU A 432 14.35 -35.05 20.47
N VAL A 433 13.61 -35.49 19.48
CA VAL A 433 13.32 -36.90 19.20
C VAL A 433 13.89 -37.29 17.85
N ASP A 434 14.73 -38.32 17.81
CA ASP A 434 15.27 -38.85 16.56
C ASP A 434 14.26 -39.84 15.93
N LEU A 435 13.55 -39.37 14.91
CA LEU A 435 12.58 -40.19 14.20
C LEU A 435 13.21 -41.42 13.47
N LYS A 436 14.54 -41.44 13.22
CA LYS A 436 15.21 -42.62 12.68
C LYS A 436 15.26 -43.75 13.72
N GLN A 437 15.44 -43.42 14.99
CA GLN A 437 15.38 -44.39 16.07
C GLN A 437 13.96 -44.91 16.27
N GLU A 438 12.97 -44.05 16.24
CA GLU A 438 11.53 -44.39 16.26
C GLU A 438 11.19 -45.40 15.16
N LEU A 439 11.65 -45.13 13.93
CA LEU A 439 11.43 -46.01 12.78
C LEU A 439 12.07 -47.39 12.98
N ARG A 440 13.29 -47.47 13.54
CA ARG A 440 13.98 -48.75 13.87
C ARG A 440 13.24 -49.54 14.95
N GLN A 441 12.51 -48.84 15.80
CA GLN A 441 11.68 -49.45 16.87
C GLN A 441 10.26 -49.82 16.38
N GLY A 442 10.00 -49.65 15.09
CA GLY A 442 8.75 -50.02 14.48
C GLY A 442 7.71 -48.91 14.36
N ASN A 443 8.04 -47.69 14.85
CA ASN A 443 7.16 -46.54 14.72
C ASN A 443 7.45 -45.80 13.41
N ALA A 444 6.69 -46.13 12.36
CA ALA A 444 6.75 -45.43 11.06
C ALA A 444 5.80 -44.23 10.95
N GLY A 445 5.19 -43.82 12.05
CA GLY A 445 4.25 -42.71 12.12
C GLY A 445 4.94 -41.34 12.07
N ILE A 446 4.15 -40.30 11.82
CA ILE A 446 4.59 -38.89 11.86
C ILE A 446 4.74 -38.43 13.33
N VAL A 447 4.00 -39.07 14.24
CA VAL A 447 4.01 -38.79 15.67
C VAL A 447 4.92 -39.78 16.35
N SER A 448 5.94 -39.29 17.05
CA SER A 448 6.83 -40.14 17.86
C SER A 448 6.11 -40.63 19.10
N ALA A 449 6.59 -41.74 19.69
CA ALA A 449 6.03 -42.26 20.92
C ALA A 449 6.11 -41.23 22.08
N ALA A 450 7.22 -40.51 22.18
CA ALA A 450 7.37 -39.42 23.12
C ALA A 450 6.34 -38.29 22.92
N LEU A 451 6.07 -37.90 21.66
CA LEU A 451 5.06 -36.87 21.37
C LEU A 451 3.66 -37.38 21.69
N GLU A 452 3.35 -38.63 21.38
CA GLU A 452 2.04 -39.23 21.70
C GLU A 452 1.78 -39.23 23.21
N GLU A 453 2.76 -39.62 24.02
CA GLU A 453 2.69 -39.58 25.49
C GLU A 453 2.39 -38.14 25.97
N ARG A 454 3.17 -37.15 25.49
CA ARG A 454 2.98 -35.74 25.89
C ARG A 454 1.61 -35.20 25.47
N LEU A 455 1.13 -35.56 24.28
CA LEU A 455 -0.21 -35.17 23.82
C LEU A 455 -1.29 -35.77 24.71
N ARG A 456 -1.19 -37.05 25.06
CA ARG A 456 -2.12 -37.74 25.95
C ARG A 456 -2.17 -37.07 27.31
N ASP A 457 -1.01 -36.81 27.93
CA ASP A 457 -0.91 -36.10 29.20
C ASP A 457 -1.51 -34.69 29.14
N THR A 458 -1.28 -33.97 28.06
CA THR A 458 -1.80 -32.62 27.85
C THR A 458 -3.34 -32.62 27.78
N VAL A 459 -3.90 -33.57 27.03
CA VAL A 459 -5.36 -33.74 26.91
C VAL A 459 -5.98 -34.15 28.24
N ILE A 460 -5.37 -35.10 28.96
CA ILE A 460 -5.88 -35.54 30.28
C ILE A 460 -5.91 -34.39 31.28
N ARG A 461 -4.93 -33.49 31.25
CA ARG A 461 -4.91 -32.28 32.10
C ARG A 461 -5.88 -31.19 31.67
N GLY A 462 -6.53 -31.33 30.51
CA GLY A 462 -7.39 -30.28 29.94
C GLY A 462 -6.62 -29.11 29.35
N ASP A 463 -5.30 -29.27 29.12
CA ASP A 463 -4.43 -28.25 28.51
C ASP A 463 -4.56 -28.28 26.98
N GLN A 464 -3.97 -27.29 26.31
CA GLN A 464 -3.98 -27.15 24.86
C GLN A 464 -2.66 -27.59 24.24
N ALA A 465 -2.71 -28.21 23.08
CA ALA A 465 -1.56 -28.60 22.29
C ALA A 465 -1.62 -27.97 20.88
N ILE A 466 -0.48 -27.49 20.39
CA ILE A 466 -0.33 -27.00 19.02
C ILE A 466 0.61 -27.93 18.28
N LEU A 467 0.11 -28.59 17.24
CA LEU A 467 0.91 -29.43 16.35
C LEU A 467 1.29 -28.62 15.11
N PHE A 468 2.59 -28.50 14.86
CA PHE A 468 3.12 -27.81 13.69
C PHE A 468 3.76 -28.80 12.72
N LEU A 469 3.13 -28.97 11.56
CA LEU A 469 3.64 -29.78 10.45
C LEU A 469 4.13 -28.85 9.34
N ASN A 470 5.43 -28.75 9.17
CA ASN A 470 6.04 -27.87 8.17
C ASN A 470 6.10 -28.55 6.77
N ARG A 471 5.00 -29.19 6.33
CA ARG A 471 4.93 -29.82 4.99
C ARG A 471 3.56 -29.58 4.36
N ARG A 472 3.57 -29.10 3.10
CA ARG A 472 2.38 -29.10 2.25
C ARG A 472 2.34 -30.40 1.44
N GLY A 473 1.21 -31.12 1.50
CA GLY A 473 0.95 -32.30 0.67
C GLY A 473 1.35 -33.63 1.29
N ASN A 474 0.85 -34.72 0.67
CA ASN A 474 1.06 -36.11 1.05
C ASN A 474 2.37 -36.70 0.51
N SER A 475 3.43 -35.92 0.29
CA SER A 475 4.66 -36.43 -0.27
C SER A 475 5.32 -37.40 0.71
N ARG A 476 5.24 -38.67 0.39
CA ARG A 476 5.92 -39.75 1.07
C ARG A 476 7.32 -39.86 0.46
N CYS A 477 8.31 -39.43 1.22
CA CYS A 477 9.69 -39.75 0.89
C CYS A 477 9.92 -41.21 1.25
N LEU A 478 10.46 -42.00 0.30
CA LEU A 478 11.03 -43.32 0.59
C LEU A 478 12.33 -43.07 1.35
N VAL A 479 12.43 -43.57 2.57
CA VAL A 479 13.62 -43.42 3.42
C VAL A 479 14.10 -44.83 3.76
N CYS A 480 15.39 -45.08 3.59
CA CYS A 480 15.99 -46.36 4.02
C CYS A 480 15.90 -46.49 5.55
N VAL A 481 15.39 -47.66 6.00
CA VAL A 481 15.21 -47.91 7.46
C VAL A 481 16.55 -47.99 8.18
N ASP A 482 17.61 -48.51 7.48
CA ASP A 482 18.90 -48.74 8.10
C ASP A 482 19.78 -47.48 8.14
N CYS A 483 19.92 -46.75 7.05
CA CYS A 483 20.82 -45.60 6.96
C CYS A 483 20.07 -44.23 7.01
N GLY A 484 18.74 -44.23 6.81
CA GLY A 484 17.94 -43.02 6.76
C GLY A 484 18.09 -42.20 5.47
N ASP A 485 18.79 -42.74 4.47
CA ASP A 485 18.93 -42.08 3.17
C ASP A 485 17.65 -42.18 2.36
N ALA A 486 17.35 -41.11 1.64
CA ALA A 486 16.25 -41.08 0.67
C ALA A 486 16.82 -41.15 -0.75
N PRO A 487 16.24 -41.97 -1.64
CA PRO A 487 16.68 -42.02 -3.02
C PRO A 487 16.42 -40.67 -3.70
N SER A 488 17.47 -40.08 -4.25
CA SER A 488 17.37 -38.83 -5.00
C SER A 488 17.45 -39.10 -6.51
N CYS A 489 16.84 -38.23 -7.29
CA CYS A 489 16.95 -38.30 -8.74
C CYS A 489 18.41 -38.07 -9.19
N PRO A 490 19.03 -39.00 -9.96
CA PRO A 490 20.44 -38.86 -10.37
C PRO A 490 20.68 -37.68 -11.33
N ARG A 491 19.62 -37.06 -11.90
CA ARG A 491 19.75 -35.94 -12.82
C ARG A 491 19.56 -34.57 -12.14
N CYS A 492 18.75 -34.47 -11.10
CA CYS A 492 18.39 -33.18 -10.48
C CYS A 492 18.52 -33.15 -8.94
N SER A 493 18.95 -34.28 -8.33
CA SER A 493 19.13 -34.43 -6.87
C SER A 493 17.88 -34.11 -6.03
N VAL A 494 16.70 -34.09 -6.64
CA VAL A 494 15.44 -33.93 -5.92
C VAL A 494 14.98 -35.24 -5.34
N TYR A 495 14.50 -35.28 -4.08
CA TYR A 495 13.99 -36.44 -3.36
C TYR A 495 12.54 -36.72 -3.74
#